data_8b53e53d40b923954336a4cfa6a0dbcc
#
_entry.id   8b53e53d40b923954336a4cfa6a0dbcc
#
_cell.length_a   1.000
_cell.length_b   1.000
_cell.length_c   1.000
_cell.angle_alpha   90.00
_cell.angle_beta   90.00
_cell.angle_gamma   90.00
#
_symmetry.space_group_name_H-M   'P 1'
#
loop_
_entity.id
_entity.type
_entity.pdbx_description
1 polymer ?
#
loop_
_entity_poly.entity_id
_entity_poly.type
_entity_poly.pdbx_seq_one_letter_code
_entity_poly.pdbx_strand_id
1 'polypeptide(L)'
;GRPRAAIEQVSSELLPDGDVTITVHYSSLNYKDGLAITGRGPVVRTYPMVPGIDLSGVVEESASPRFAKGDRVILTGWGIGETRWGGFAQRVRAPAEFLVLLPNGADLQQAMEFGTAGLTAMLCVEALERHGIARSAPVLVTGAGGGVGSIAISILKKLDYTVVASSGRAD
;
A
#
# COMPACT_ATOMS: atom_id res chain seq x y z
N GLY A 1 11.86 -23.24 -11.25
CA GLY A 1 10.89 -23.76 -10.26
C GLY A 1 9.99 -22.63 -9.78
N ARG A 2 8.90 -22.98 -9.11
CA ARG A 2 8.05 -21.96 -8.47
C ARG A 2 8.77 -21.41 -7.23
N PRO A 3 8.63 -20.12 -6.92
CA PRO A 3 9.17 -19.54 -5.70
C PRO A 3 8.55 -20.23 -4.49
N ARG A 4 9.35 -20.35 -3.41
CA ARG A 4 8.91 -20.86 -2.12
C ARG A 4 8.87 -19.71 -1.13
N ALA A 5 7.74 -19.50 -0.48
CA ALA A 5 7.63 -18.58 0.64
C ALA A 5 7.98 -19.29 1.96
N ALA A 6 8.74 -18.62 2.81
CA ALA A 6 9.10 -19.07 4.15
C ALA A 6 9.22 -17.86 5.09
N ILE A 7 9.07 -18.10 6.40
CA ILE A 7 9.40 -17.11 7.42
C ILE A 7 10.84 -17.40 7.84
N GLU A 8 11.71 -16.40 7.70
CA GLU A 8 13.13 -16.51 7.99
C GLU A 8 13.62 -15.36 8.87
N GLN A 9 14.62 -15.60 9.69
CA GLN A 9 15.37 -14.55 10.35
C GLN A 9 16.48 -14.08 9.41
N VAL A 10 16.45 -12.78 9.12
CA VAL A 10 17.41 -12.14 8.20
C VAL A 10 18.20 -11.09 8.98
N SER A 11 19.54 -11.10 8.81
CA SER A 11 20.40 -10.07 9.39
C SER A 11 20.04 -8.67 8.87
N SER A 12 20.04 -7.69 9.76
CA SER A 12 19.83 -6.28 9.38
C SER A 12 20.90 -5.74 8.42
N GLU A 13 22.04 -6.40 8.32
CA GLU A 13 23.08 -6.08 7.34
C GLU A 13 22.66 -6.34 5.89
N LEU A 14 21.70 -7.25 5.70
CA LEU A 14 21.15 -7.59 4.39
C LEU A 14 19.99 -6.67 3.95
N LEU A 15 19.56 -5.73 4.80
CA LEU A 15 18.54 -4.77 4.40
C LEU A 15 19.01 -3.98 3.17
N PRO A 16 18.15 -3.77 2.18
CA PRO A 16 18.48 -2.98 1.00
C PRO A 16 18.94 -1.57 1.33
N ASP A 17 19.60 -0.93 0.36
CA ASP A 17 20.06 0.45 0.49
C ASP A 17 18.90 1.41 0.73
N GLY A 18 19.13 2.39 1.60
CA GLY A 18 18.19 3.43 1.98
C GLY A 18 18.74 4.27 3.13
N ASP A 19 18.20 5.44 3.31
CA ASP A 19 18.64 6.41 4.31
C ASP A 19 17.73 6.48 5.54
N VAL A 20 16.63 5.71 5.54
CA VAL A 20 15.71 5.60 6.68
C VAL A 20 15.41 4.13 6.99
N THR A 21 15.63 3.75 8.25
CA THR A 21 15.24 2.42 8.78
C THR A 21 13.95 2.57 9.59
N ILE A 22 12.99 1.69 9.31
CA ILE A 22 11.63 1.75 9.86
C ILE A 22 11.35 0.44 10.60
N THR A 23 10.89 0.53 11.84
CA THR A 23 10.20 -0.56 12.53
C THR A 23 8.78 -0.63 11.99
N VAL A 24 8.45 -1.70 11.27
CA VAL A 24 7.13 -1.90 10.70
C VAL A 24 6.15 -2.32 11.79
N HIS A 25 5.03 -1.63 11.87
CA HIS A 25 3.95 -1.95 12.80
C HIS A 25 2.79 -2.64 12.10
N TYR A 26 2.44 -2.17 10.90
CA TYR A 26 1.36 -2.72 10.10
C TYR A 26 1.74 -2.77 8.62
N SER A 27 1.18 -3.71 7.93
CA SER A 27 1.17 -3.84 6.48
C SER A 27 -0.24 -4.17 6.01
N SER A 28 -0.53 -4.00 4.74
CA SER A 28 -1.81 -4.41 4.14
C SER A 28 -1.62 -5.63 3.25
N LEU A 29 -2.66 -6.43 3.08
CA LEU A 29 -2.63 -7.57 2.17
C LEU A 29 -3.35 -7.20 0.85
N ASN A 30 -2.59 -7.18 -0.23
CA ASN A 30 -3.09 -6.88 -1.56
C ASN A 30 -3.07 -8.12 -2.46
N TYR A 31 -3.88 -8.12 -3.51
CA TYR A 31 -3.88 -9.21 -4.52
C TYR A 31 -2.48 -9.46 -5.09
N LYS A 32 -1.70 -8.39 -5.27
CA LYS A 32 -0.32 -8.45 -5.75
C LYS A 32 0.59 -9.23 -4.80
N ASP A 33 0.44 -9.06 -3.50
CA ASP A 33 1.20 -9.80 -2.49
C ASP A 33 0.88 -11.30 -2.55
N GLY A 34 -0.38 -11.64 -2.76
CA GLY A 34 -0.80 -13.03 -2.98
C GLY A 34 -0.16 -13.65 -4.22
N LEU A 35 -0.05 -12.90 -5.32
CA LEU A 35 0.66 -13.34 -6.52
C LEU A 35 2.17 -13.51 -6.27
N ALA A 36 2.79 -12.58 -5.54
CA ALA A 36 4.21 -12.64 -5.19
C ALA A 36 4.52 -13.89 -4.35
N ILE A 37 3.76 -14.13 -3.28
CA ILE A 37 3.97 -15.25 -2.36
C ILE A 37 3.72 -16.60 -3.04
N THR A 38 2.70 -16.69 -3.89
CA THR A 38 2.32 -17.96 -4.54
C THR A 38 3.05 -18.22 -5.86
N GLY A 39 3.76 -17.23 -6.39
CA GLY A 39 4.41 -17.31 -7.70
C GLY A 39 3.43 -17.52 -8.87
N ARG A 40 2.17 -17.11 -8.69
CA ARG A 40 1.13 -17.23 -9.74
C ARG A 40 1.16 -16.10 -10.76
N GLY A 41 2.01 -15.10 -10.57
CA GLY A 41 2.20 -13.99 -11.49
C GLY A 41 3.63 -13.43 -11.43
N PRO A 42 4.09 -12.74 -12.48
CA PRO A 42 5.46 -12.23 -12.59
C PRO A 42 5.63 -10.91 -11.80
N VAL A 43 5.25 -10.91 -10.51
CA VAL A 43 5.32 -9.73 -9.63
C VAL A 43 6.76 -9.52 -9.16
N VAL A 44 7.36 -10.57 -8.58
CA VAL A 44 8.72 -10.49 -8.06
C VAL A 44 9.73 -10.52 -9.21
N ARG A 45 10.64 -9.56 -9.22
CA ARG A 45 11.65 -9.39 -10.27
C ARG A 45 13.00 -9.99 -9.90
N THR A 46 13.33 -10.02 -8.62
CA THR A 46 14.59 -10.52 -8.08
C THR A 46 14.36 -11.31 -6.81
N TYR A 47 15.18 -12.34 -6.59
CA TYR A 47 15.13 -13.18 -5.38
C TYR A 47 16.47 -13.14 -4.65
N PRO A 48 16.50 -13.24 -3.31
CA PRO A 48 15.34 -13.35 -2.40
C PRO A 48 14.56 -12.05 -2.30
N MET A 49 13.25 -12.14 -2.01
CA MET A 49 12.36 -10.99 -1.92
C MET A 49 11.48 -11.07 -0.67
N VAL A 50 11.34 -9.97 0.03
CA VAL A 50 10.36 -9.79 1.09
C VAL A 50 9.11 -9.15 0.48
N PRO A 51 7.95 -9.82 0.47
CA PRO A 51 6.71 -9.26 -0.07
C PRO A 51 6.15 -8.13 0.79
N GLY A 52 5.00 -7.60 0.38
CA GLY A 52 4.29 -6.52 1.07
C GLY A 52 4.49 -5.17 0.40
N ILE A 53 3.49 -4.74 -0.40
CA ILE A 53 3.59 -3.50 -1.19
C ILE A 53 3.27 -2.24 -0.40
N ASP A 54 2.86 -2.39 0.86
CA ASP A 54 2.50 -1.31 1.78
C ASP A 54 3.10 -1.56 3.15
N LEU A 55 3.41 -0.49 3.86
CA LEU A 55 3.71 -0.53 5.28
C LEU A 55 3.40 0.80 5.98
N SER A 56 3.15 0.72 7.27
CA SER A 56 3.21 1.84 8.21
C SER A 56 4.05 1.45 9.42
N GLY A 57 4.77 2.42 9.96
CA GLY A 57 5.68 2.14 11.06
C GLY A 57 6.29 3.39 11.64
N VAL A 58 7.31 3.17 12.45
CA VAL A 58 8.04 4.23 13.17
C VAL A 58 9.50 4.23 12.73
N VAL A 59 10.02 5.40 12.44
CA VAL A 59 11.43 5.60 12.09
C VAL A 59 12.30 5.21 13.28
N GLU A 60 13.17 4.23 13.07
CA GLU A 60 14.16 3.77 14.04
C GLU A 60 15.45 4.58 13.93
N GLU A 61 15.91 4.80 12.69
CA GLU A 61 17.11 5.55 12.34
C GLU A 61 16.89 6.30 11.03
N SER A 62 17.47 7.49 10.90
CA SER A 62 17.44 8.27 9.68
C SER A 62 18.76 9.01 9.46
N ALA A 63 19.32 8.91 8.26
CA ALA A 63 20.37 9.77 7.76
C ALA A 63 19.82 10.96 6.96
N SER A 64 18.52 10.97 6.66
CA SER A 64 17.85 12.05 5.93
C SER A 64 17.40 13.16 6.89
N PRO A 65 17.56 14.44 6.53
CA PRO A 65 17.03 15.54 7.32
C PRO A 65 15.51 15.66 7.30
N ARG A 66 14.82 14.87 6.44
CA ARG A 66 13.36 14.89 6.29
C ARG A 66 12.63 14.14 7.41
N PHE A 67 13.30 13.20 8.07
CA PHE A 67 12.70 12.34 9.08
C PHE A 67 13.62 12.22 10.29
N ALA A 68 13.00 12.19 11.46
CA ALA A 68 13.66 11.95 12.73
C ALA A 68 13.25 10.61 13.34
N LYS A 69 14.07 10.05 14.22
CA LYS A 69 13.71 8.89 15.03
C LYS A 69 12.42 9.16 15.79
N GLY A 70 11.48 8.22 15.71
CA GLY A 70 10.17 8.32 16.32
C GLY A 70 9.07 8.86 15.40
N ASP A 71 9.41 9.37 14.23
CA ASP A 71 8.41 9.79 13.24
C ASP A 71 7.56 8.59 12.79
N ARG A 72 6.27 8.81 12.69
CA ARG A 72 5.33 7.83 12.15
C ARG A 72 5.21 8.02 10.65
N VAL A 73 5.43 6.95 9.89
CA VAL A 73 5.52 7.02 8.44
C VAL A 73 4.68 5.96 7.74
N ILE A 74 4.34 6.25 6.50
CA ILE A 74 3.68 5.36 5.55
C ILE A 74 4.60 5.20 4.35
N LEU A 75 4.64 3.99 3.78
CA LEU A 75 5.24 3.71 2.49
C LEU A 75 4.29 2.86 1.67
N THR A 76 3.92 3.34 0.48
CA THR A 76 3.11 2.62 -0.51
C THR A 76 3.73 2.77 -1.89
N GLY A 77 3.73 1.72 -2.69
CA GLY A 77 4.26 1.75 -4.05
C GLY A 77 5.79 1.66 -4.10
N TRP A 78 6.42 2.42 -5.00
CA TRP A 78 7.87 2.49 -5.22
C TRP A 78 8.55 1.16 -5.51
N GLY A 79 7.77 0.12 -5.87
CA GLY A 79 8.27 -1.21 -6.17
C GLY A 79 8.65 -2.04 -4.94
N ILE A 80 8.24 -1.65 -3.73
CA ILE A 80 8.41 -2.52 -2.56
C ILE A 80 7.55 -3.78 -2.71
N GLY A 81 8.08 -4.92 -2.29
CA GLY A 81 7.45 -6.23 -2.50
C GLY A 81 7.55 -6.78 -3.94
N GLU A 82 8.17 -6.03 -4.87
CA GLU A 82 8.33 -6.41 -6.29
C GLU A 82 9.79 -6.43 -6.74
N THR A 83 10.46 -5.28 -6.64
CA THR A 83 11.87 -5.04 -6.99
C THR A 83 12.71 -4.64 -5.79
N ARG A 84 12.06 -4.28 -4.70
CA ARG A 84 12.63 -3.90 -3.40
C ARG A 84 11.95 -4.68 -2.31
N TRP A 85 12.65 -4.94 -1.22
CA TRP A 85 12.06 -5.63 -0.06
C TRP A 85 10.88 -4.83 0.49
N GLY A 86 9.80 -5.53 0.81
CA GLY A 86 8.52 -4.96 1.20
C GLY A 86 8.19 -5.04 2.68
N GLY A 87 6.95 -4.73 2.99
CA GLY A 87 6.43 -4.51 4.35
C GLY A 87 6.13 -5.78 5.16
N PHE A 88 6.24 -6.99 4.59
CA PHE A 88 6.04 -8.22 5.36
C PHE A 88 7.30 -8.59 6.15
N ALA A 89 7.83 -7.64 6.86
CA ALA A 89 9.00 -7.73 7.71
C ALA A 89 8.83 -6.89 8.96
N GLN A 90 9.60 -7.18 10.00
CA GLN A 90 9.63 -6.35 11.22
C GLN A 90 10.37 -5.04 10.99
N ARG A 91 11.29 -5.00 10.02
CA ARG A 91 12.16 -3.89 9.72
C ARG A 91 12.32 -3.71 8.22
N VAL A 92 12.27 -2.48 7.75
CA VAL A 92 12.50 -2.10 6.36
C VAL A 92 13.45 -0.92 6.31
N ARG A 93 14.37 -0.93 5.35
CA ARG A 93 15.18 0.25 5.02
C ARG A 93 14.76 0.76 3.64
N ALA A 94 14.52 2.07 3.54
CA ALA A 94 14.02 2.70 2.33
C ALA A 94 14.60 4.11 2.14
N PRO A 95 14.66 4.61 0.89
CA PRO A 95 14.92 6.02 0.63
C PRO A 95 13.85 6.92 1.27
N ALA A 96 14.27 8.03 1.86
CA ALA A 96 13.39 9.01 2.50
C ALA A 96 12.33 9.59 1.53
N GLU A 97 12.65 9.65 0.24
CA GLU A 97 11.72 10.14 -0.79
C GLU A 97 10.50 9.25 -0.99
N PHE A 98 10.56 7.98 -0.57
CA PHE A 98 9.45 7.03 -0.65
C PHE A 98 8.46 7.19 0.50
N LEU A 99 8.85 7.88 1.56
CA LEU A 99 8.12 7.95 2.81
C LEU A 99 7.24 9.20 2.87
N VAL A 100 6.10 9.03 3.50
CA VAL A 100 5.18 10.09 3.85
C VAL A 100 4.97 10.07 5.36
N LEU A 101 5.03 11.24 6.01
CA LEU A 101 4.65 11.36 7.42
C LEU A 101 3.18 11.01 7.59
N LEU A 102 2.90 10.21 8.61
CA LEU A 102 1.51 9.93 8.98
C LEU A 102 0.85 11.24 9.44
N PRO A 103 -0.29 11.64 8.86
CA PRO A 103 -1.00 12.85 9.26
C PRO A 103 -1.35 12.84 10.75
N ASN A 104 -1.36 14.02 11.37
CA ASN A 104 -1.79 14.18 12.75
C ASN A 104 -3.23 13.68 12.94
N GLY A 105 -3.45 12.92 14.00
CA GLY A 105 -4.75 12.32 14.29
C GLY A 105 -5.05 11.00 13.57
N ALA A 106 -4.24 10.60 12.60
CA ALA A 106 -4.31 9.27 11.99
C ALA A 106 -3.50 8.25 12.81
N ASP A 107 -3.82 6.99 12.61
CA ASP A 107 -3.15 5.89 13.26
C ASP A 107 -2.52 4.93 12.23
N LEU A 108 -1.47 4.21 12.65
CA LEU A 108 -0.70 3.34 11.77
C LEU A 108 -1.53 2.19 11.21
N GLN A 109 -2.45 1.64 12.00
CA GLN A 109 -3.34 0.58 11.57
C GLN A 109 -4.31 1.09 10.51
N GLN A 110 -4.99 2.21 10.81
CA GLN A 110 -5.93 2.84 9.87
C GLN A 110 -5.27 3.17 8.54
N ALA A 111 -4.02 3.63 8.55
CA ALA A 111 -3.27 3.88 7.33
C ALA A 111 -3.17 2.63 6.45
N MET A 112 -3.01 1.44 7.05
CA MET A 112 -2.92 0.17 6.33
C MET A 112 -4.28 -0.44 5.99
N GLU A 113 -5.35 -0.07 6.66
CA GLU A 113 -6.73 -0.38 6.24
C GLU A 113 -7.06 0.26 4.87
N PHE A 114 -6.46 1.42 4.59
CA PHE A 114 -6.54 2.07 3.28
C PHE A 114 -5.45 1.56 2.31
N GLY A 115 -4.19 1.63 2.69
CA GLY A 115 -3.03 1.19 1.92
C GLY A 115 -3.04 1.65 0.46
N THR A 116 -2.45 0.86 -0.41
CA THR A 116 -2.45 1.09 -1.88
C THR A 116 -3.86 1.10 -2.47
N ALA A 117 -4.78 0.30 -1.93
CA ALA A 117 -6.16 0.25 -2.42
C ALA A 117 -6.88 1.58 -2.19
N GLY A 118 -6.73 2.17 -0.99
CA GLY A 118 -7.30 3.47 -0.66
C GLY A 118 -6.69 4.61 -1.45
N LEU A 119 -5.37 4.63 -1.59
CA LEU A 119 -4.66 5.59 -2.43
C LEU A 119 -5.16 5.54 -3.88
N THR A 120 -5.25 4.34 -4.44
CA THR A 120 -5.72 4.14 -5.82
C THR A 120 -7.18 4.59 -5.98
N ALA A 121 -8.05 4.23 -5.04
CA ALA A 121 -9.45 4.66 -5.06
C ALA A 121 -9.58 6.18 -5.02
N MET A 122 -8.83 6.85 -4.15
CA MET A 122 -8.84 8.32 -4.04
C MET A 122 -8.34 9.01 -5.31
N LEU A 123 -7.25 8.49 -5.91
CA LEU A 123 -6.74 9.02 -7.18
C LEU A 123 -7.76 8.87 -8.32
N CYS A 124 -8.50 7.76 -8.37
CA CYS A 124 -9.58 7.57 -9.35
C CYS A 124 -10.70 8.58 -9.14
N VAL A 125 -11.12 8.80 -7.90
CA VAL A 125 -12.19 9.78 -7.57
C VAL A 125 -11.72 11.19 -7.89
N GLU A 126 -10.50 11.56 -7.52
CA GLU A 126 -9.93 12.86 -7.84
C GLU A 126 -9.85 13.10 -9.36
N ALA A 127 -9.48 12.09 -10.14
CA ALA A 127 -9.47 12.18 -11.60
C ALA A 127 -10.87 12.44 -12.18
N LEU A 128 -11.91 11.79 -11.63
CA LEU A 128 -13.29 12.05 -12.03
C LEU A 128 -13.72 13.48 -11.70
N GLU A 129 -13.39 13.99 -10.52
CA GLU A 129 -13.73 15.34 -10.10
C GLU A 129 -13.00 16.40 -10.97
N ARG A 130 -11.73 16.18 -11.27
CA ARG A 130 -10.95 17.05 -12.17
C ARG A 130 -11.48 17.03 -13.62
N HIS A 131 -12.08 15.92 -14.05
CA HIS A 131 -12.75 15.83 -15.36
C HIS A 131 -14.08 16.61 -15.41
N GLY A 132 -14.58 17.08 -14.27
CA GLY A 132 -15.79 17.90 -14.19
C GLY A 132 -17.09 17.09 -14.28
N ILE A 133 -17.09 15.84 -13.83
CA ILE A 133 -18.32 15.02 -13.78
C ILE A 133 -19.38 15.69 -12.90
N ALA A 134 -20.61 15.76 -13.42
CA ALA A 134 -21.73 16.30 -12.65
C ALA A 134 -22.08 15.39 -11.46
N ARG A 135 -22.35 15.97 -10.29
CA ARG A 135 -22.75 15.20 -9.09
C ARG A 135 -24.01 14.36 -9.30
N SER A 136 -24.91 14.79 -10.19
CA SER A 136 -26.11 14.06 -10.56
C SER A 136 -25.88 12.88 -11.51
N ALA A 137 -24.70 12.79 -12.14
CA ALA A 137 -24.37 11.69 -13.03
C ALA A 137 -24.01 10.43 -12.20
N PRO A 138 -24.59 9.25 -12.55
CA PRO A 138 -24.23 8.03 -11.87
C PRO A 138 -22.81 7.59 -12.21
N VAL A 139 -22.05 7.18 -11.20
CA VAL A 139 -20.69 6.64 -11.34
C VAL A 139 -20.75 5.12 -11.25
N LEU A 140 -20.34 4.44 -12.32
CA LEU A 140 -20.22 2.98 -12.32
C LEU A 140 -18.86 2.56 -11.74
N VAL A 141 -18.88 1.76 -10.68
CA VAL A 141 -17.68 1.15 -10.08
C VAL A 141 -17.67 -0.34 -10.39
N THR A 142 -16.76 -0.77 -11.24
CA THR A 142 -16.52 -2.19 -11.54
C THR A 142 -15.60 -2.81 -10.49
N GLY A 143 -15.70 -4.14 -10.29
CA GLY A 143 -14.92 -4.82 -9.24
C GLY A 143 -15.28 -4.31 -7.83
N ALA A 144 -16.55 -3.96 -7.62
CA ALA A 144 -17.08 -3.32 -6.41
C ALA A 144 -16.75 -4.04 -5.10
N GLY A 145 -16.63 -5.37 -5.12
CA GLY A 145 -16.26 -6.18 -3.95
C GLY A 145 -14.75 -6.30 -3.70
N GLY A 146 -13.91 -5.65 -4.51
CA GLY A 146 -12.45 -5.59 -4.31
C GLY A 146 -12.02 -4.43 -3.42
N GLY A 147 -10.76 -4.42 -2.98
CA GLY A 147 -10.23 -3.37 -2.10
C GLY A 147 -10.40 -1.96 -2.68
N VAL A 148 -9.99 -1.75 -3.93
CA VAL A 148 -10.12 -0.44 -4.59
C VAL A 148 -11.59 -0.07 -4.78
N GLY A 149 -12.40 -1.02 -5.30
CA GLY A 149 -13.81 -0.75 -5.61
C GLY A 149 -14.64 -0.41 -4.38
N SER A 150 -14.49 -1.14 -3.29
CA SER A 150 -15.23 -0.90 -2.05
C SER A 150 -14.89 0.44 -1.41
N ILE A 151 -13.62 0.82 -1.40
CA ILE A 151 -13.19 2.11 -0.87
C ILE A 151 -13.66 3.25 -1.81
N ALA A 152 -13.55 3.07 -3.12
CA ALA A 152 -14.04 4.06 -4.10
C ALA A 152 -15.54 4.34 -3.92
N ILE A 153 -16.34 3.29 -3.72
CA ILE A 153 -17.78 3.43 -3.44
C ILE A 153 -18.00 4.24 -2.16
N SER A 154 -17.26 3.96 -1.11
CA SER A 154 -17.37 4.67 0.17
C SER A 154 -17.02 6.16 0.03
N ILE A 155 -15.94 6.48 -0.69
CA ILE A 155 -15.52 7.87 -0.96
C ILE A 155 -16.59 8.59 -1.80
N LEU A 156 -17.02 7.98 -2.92
CA LEU A 156 -18.02 8.57 -3.81
C LEU A 156 -19.35 8.83 -3.09
N LYS A 157 -19.80 7.90 -2.25
CA LYS A 157 -20.99 8.09 -1.44
C LYS A 157 -20.84 9.23 -0.43
N LYS A 158 -19.68 9.37 0.21
CA LYS A 158 -19.40 10.46 1.13
C LYS A 158 -19.34 11.82 0.43
N LEU A 159 -19.06 11.82 -0.87
CA LEU A 159 -19.08 13.00 -1.74
C LEU A 159 -20.42 13.23 -2.45
N ASP A 160 -21.48 12.53 -2.01
CA ASP A 160 -22.86 12.65 -2.52
C ASP A 160 -23.03 12.26 -4.01
N TYR A 161 -22.17 11.38 -4.55
CA TYR A 161 -22.39 10.81 -5.86
C TYR A 161 -23.40 9.67 -5.83
N THR A 162 -24.18 9.53 -6.90
CA THR A 162 -24.95 8.31 -7.17
C THR A 162 -24.01 7.23 -7.68
N VAL A 163 -23.93 6.09 -6.97
CA VAL A 163 -22.99 5.01 -7.30
C VAL A 163 -23.75 3.77 -7.77
N VAL A 164 -23.33 3.23 -8.89
CA VAL A 164 -23.75 1.93 -9.41
C VAL A 164 -22.59 0.94 -9.23
N ALA A 165 -22.78 -0.08 -8.40
CA ALA A 165 -21.78 -1.10 -8.12
C ALA A 165 -21.94 -2.30 -9.07
N SER A 166 -20.85 -2.70 -9.74
CA SER A 166 -20.80 -3.92 -10.55
C SER A 166 -19.87 -4.94 -9.90
N SER A 167 -20.40 -6.10 -9.56
CA SER A 167 -19.67 -7.23 -8.96
C SER A 167 -19.96 -8.50 -9.74
N GLY A 168 -18.93 -9.34 -9.88
CA GLY A 168 -19.10 -10.70 -10.44
C GLY A 168 -19.63 -11.72 -9.43
N ARG A 169 -19.89 -11.30 -8.18
CA ARG A 169 -20.51 -12.12 -7.14
C ARG A 169 -22.00 -11.81 -7.10
N ALA A 170 -22.82 -12.86 -7.07
CA ALA A 170 -24.29 -12.74 -7.03
C ALA A 170 -24.83 -12.60 -5.60
N ASP A 171 -23.99 -12.82 -4.59
CA ASP A 171 -24.25 -12.85 -3.14
C ASP A 171 -23.39 -11.86 -2.36
#